data_663783a72e344cd197ed36dafed0b7ad
#
_entry.id   663783a72e344cd197ed36dafed0b7ad
#
_cell.length_a   1.000
_cell.length_b   1.000
_cell.length_c   1.000
_cell.angle_alpha   90.00
_cell.angle_beta   90.00
_cell.angle_gamma   90.00
#
_symmetry.space_group_name_H-M   'P 1'
#
loop_
_entity.id
_entity.type
_entity.pdbx_description
1 polymer ?
#
loop_
_entity_poly.entity_id
_entity_poly.type
_entity_poly.pdbx_seq_one_letter_code
_entity_poly.pdbx_strand_id
1 'polypeptide(L)'
;ALTGAAVVATALVAGPALADVPTKSKPPVTLQGKVNNKGTATVKKGKVSVVADDFYFKSTFLKAQPGTTVTVSLKNEGKTQHTFTIDGLGVDQTLDPDQKATVTVTLPASGATNFYCRFHGPQATNQGMQGALFSKKGETVTTGGGAAAASAGSAPTATTTASTSSGGRSGY
;
A
#
# COMPACT_ATOMS: atom_id res chain seq x y z
N ALA A 1 42.63 61.17 -41.95
CA ALA A 1 41.66 60.68 -41.01
C ALA A 1 41.51 59.18 -41.22
N LEU A 2 42.01 58.36 -40.28
CA LEU A 2 41.80 56.89 -40.24
C LEU A 2 40.75 56.61 -39.17
N THR A 3 39.63 56.09 -39.59
CA THR A 3 38.60 55.57 -38.72
C THR A 3 38.81 54.04 -38.57
N GLY A 4 39.30 53.64 -37.40
CA GLY A 4 39.42 52.25 -37.03
C GLY A 4 38.10 51.70 -36.53
N ALA A 5 37.58 50.66 -37.21
CA ALA A 5 36.42 49.90 -36.76
C ALA A 5 36.87 48.84 -35.75
N ALA A 6 36.40 48.93 -34.52
CA ALA A 6 36.61 47.91 -33.50
C ALA A 6 35.55 46.80 -33.68
N VAL A 7 35.99 45.57 -33.96
CA VAL A 7 35.17 44.39 -34.00
C VAL A 7 35.06 43.83 -32.59
N VAL A 8 33.87 43.94 -32.00
CA VAL A 8 33.59 43.30 -30.69
C VAL A 8 33.21 41.86 -30.95
N ALA A 9 34.09 40.96 -30.59
CA ALA A 9 33.81 39.51 -30.62
C ALA A 9 32.98 39.15 -29.37
N THR A 10 31.70 38.88 -29.51
CA THR A 10 30.85 38.32 -28.50
C THR A 10 31.13 36.80 -28.36
N ALA A 11 31.80 36.39 -27.32
CA ALA A 11 31.97 34.99 -26.97
C ALA A 11 30.64 34.44 -26.43
N LEU A 12 30.01 33.51 -27.17
CA LEU A 12 28.92 32.69 -26.64
C LEU A 12 29.50 31.76 -25.57
N VAL A 13 29.18 32.03 -24.32
CA VAL A 13 29.42 31.06 -23.23
C VAL A 13 28.33 29.98 -23.36
N ALA A 14 28.70 28.82 -23.87
CA ALA A 14 27.87 27.63 -23.78
C ALA A 14 27.78 27.23 -22.31
N GLY A 15 26.65 27.48 -21.67
CA GLY A 15 26.37 26.99 -20.33
C GLY A 15 26.41 25.47 -20.29
N PRO A 16 26.83 24.87 -19.15
CA PRO A 16 26.82 23.41 -19.02
C PRO A 16 25.38 22.89 -19.24
N ALA A 17 25.23 21.96 -20.18
CA ALA A 17 24.01 21.23 -20.36
C ALA A 17 23.64 20.58 -19.01
N LEU A 18 22.48 20.94 -18.46
CA LEU A 18 21.94 20.29 -17.27
C LEU A 18 21.78 18.82 -17.65
N ALA A 19 22.70 17.99 -17.13
CA ALA A 19 22.59 16.55 -17.25
C ALA A 19 21.20 16.15 -16.71
N ASP A 20 20.43 15.47 -17.54
CA ASP A 20 19.14 14.89 -17.18
C ASP A 20 19.35 14.06 -15.91
N VAL A 21 18.89 14.56 -14.77
CA VAL A 21 18.92 13.80 -13.53
C VAL A 21 18.00 12.62 -13.77
N PRO A 22 18.49 11.37 -13.73
CA PRO A 22 17.64 10.22 -13.95
C PRO A 22 16.52 10.27 -12.93
N THR A 23 15.29 10.50 -13.40
CA THR A 23 14.10 10.43 -12.58
C THR A 23 14.09 9.02 -11.99
N LYS A 24 14.37 8.90 -10.70
CA LYS A 24 14.35 7.63 -9.98
C LYS A 24 12.99 7.02 -10.23
N SER A 25 12.94 5.99 -11.06
CA SER A 25 11.72 5.21 -11.23
C SER A 25 11.35 4.69 -9.84
N LYS A 26 10.10 4.98 -9.47
CA LYS A 26 9.59 4.57 -8.18
C LYS A 26 9.68 3.05 -8.04
N PRO A 27 10.12 2.54 -6.87
CA PRO A 27 10.21 1.10 -6.67
C PRO A 27 8.83 0.45 -6.89
N PRO A 28 8.79 -0.71 -7.56
CA PRO A 28 7.55 -1.44 -7.75
C PRO A 28 6.98 -1.88 -6.40
N VAL A 29 5.66 -1.97 -6.31
CA VAL A 29 5.03 -2.69 -5.20
C VAL A 29 5.30 -4.16 -5.37
N THR A 30 5.96 -4.75 -4.40
CA THR A 30 6.23 -6.19 -4.38
C THR A 30 5.25 -6.87 -3.43
N LEU A 31 4.42 -7.75 -3.97
CA LEU A 31 3.57 -8.62 -3.16
C LEU A 31 4.35 -9.88 -2.80
N GLN A 32 4.38 -10.21 -1.53
CA GLN A 32 5.11 -11.37 -1.01
C GLN A 32 4.27 -12.65 -1.13
N GLY A 33 4.93 -13.75 -1.46
CA GLY A 33 4.29 -15.05 -1.51
C GLY A 33 3.24 -15.20 -2.62
N LYS A 34 2.24 -16.04 -2.36
CA LYS A 34 1.17 -16.34 -3.31
C LYS A 34 0.22 -15.15 -3.50
N VAL A 35 -0.25 -14.94 -4.73
CA VAL A 35 -1.29 -13.96 -5.08
C VAL A 35 -2.34 -14.63 -5.93
N ASN A 36 -3.58 -14.65 -5.47
CA ASN A 36 -4.73 -15.12 -6.26
C ASN A 36 -5.28 -13.95 -7.08
N ASN A 37 -4.72 -13.73 -8.25
CA ASN A 37 -5.11 -12.62 -9.12
C ASN A 37 -6.49 -12.83 -9.73
N LYS A 38 -7.44 -11.95 -9.39
CA LYS A 38 -8.83 -11.90 -9.89
C LYS A 38 -9.10 -10.57 -10.63
N GLY A 39 -8.08 -10.04 -11.28
CA GLY A 39 -8.20 -8.90 -12.17
C GLY A 39 -7.92 -7.54 -11.53
N THR A 40 -8.12 -6.53 -12.36
CA THR A 40 -7.81 -5.13 -12.05
C THR A 40 -9.05 -4.25 -12.23
N ALA A 41 -9.35 -3.42 -11.25
CA ALA A 41 -10.34 -2.35 -11.36
C ALA A 41 -9.67 -0.97 -11.39
N THR A 42 -10.32 -0.01 -12.02
CA THR A 42 -9.90 1.39 -11.98
C THR A 42 -10.80 2.16 -11.02
N VAL A 43 -10.22 2.90 -10.11
CA VAL A 43 -10.94 3.84 -9.26
C VAL A 43 -11.58 4.92 -10.14
N LYS A 44 -12.90 5.05 -10.03
CA LYS A 44 -13.70 6.04 -10.79
C LYS A 44 -14.34 7.01 -9.82
N LYS A 45 -14.12 8.32 -10.04
CA LYS A 45 -14.66 9.38 -9.16
C LYS A 45 -14.38 9.12 -7.67
N GLY A 46 -13.16 8.66 -7.37
CA GLY A 46 -12.74 8.35 -6.00
C GLY A 46 -13.38 7.11 -5.37
N LYS A 47 -14.05 6.25 -6.15
CA LYS A 47 -14.74 5.05 -5.63
C LYS A 47 -14.32 3.79 -6.36
N VAL A 48 -14.30 2.67 -5.63
CA VAL A 48 -14.06 1.32 -6.18
C VAL A 48 -14.72 0.28 -5.29
N SER A 49 -15.07 -0.87 -5.85
CA SER A 49 -15.58 -2.02 -5.11
C SER A 49 -14.57 -3.15 -5.10
N VAL A 50 -14.46 -3.81 -3.95
CA VAL A 50 -13.64 -5.00 -3.74
C VAL A 50 -14.50 -6.06 -3.06
N VAL A 51 -14.51 -7.25 -3.62
CA VAL A 51 -15.14 -8.42 -3.00
C VAL A 51 -14.04 -9.26 -2.35
N ALA A 52 -14.22 -9.60 -1.08
CA ALA A 52 -13.49 -10.64 -0.40
C ALA A 52 -14.20 -11.97 -0.61
N ASP A 53 -13.48 -13.01 -0.96
CA ASP A 53 -13.99 -14.37 -1.14
C ASP A 53 -12.89 -15.35 -0.71
N ASP A 54 -13.18 -16.65 -0.62
CA ASP A 54 -12.26 -17.68 -0.12
C ASP A 54 -11.22 -18.08 -1.19
N PHE A 55 -10.04 -17.68 -1.20
CA PHE A 55 -9.15 -16.82 -0.45
C PHE A 55 -8.53 -15.80 -1.41
N TYR A 56 -9.28 -14.86 -1.89
CA TYR A 56 -8.86 -13.84 -2.83
C TYR A 56 -9.64 -12.54 -2.69
N PHE A 57 -9.12 -11.47 -3.26
CA PHE A 57 -9.86 -10.24 -3.51
C PHE A 57 -10.20 -10.10 -4.99
N LYS A 58 -11.46 -9.92 -5.31
CA LYS A 58 -11.93 -9.48 -6.62
C LYS A 58 -12.31 -7.99 -6.46
N SER A 59 -11.63 -7.06 -7.00
CA SER A 59 -10.47 -7.01 -7.85
C SER A 59 -9.17 -7.03 -7.03
N THR A 60 -8.20 -7.81 -7.46
CA THR A 60 -6.91 -7.92 -6.78
C THR A 60 -6.05 -6.66 -6.92
N PHE A 61 -6.15 -5.99 -8.05
CA PHE A 61 -5.40 -4.77 -8.32
C PHE A 61 -6.33 -3.58 -8.55
N LEU A 62 -6.02 -2.46 -7.90
CA LEU A 62 -6.83 -1.24 -7.97
C LEU A 62 -5.98 -0.11 -8.53
N LYS A 63 -6.36 0.43 -9.70
CA LYS A 63 -5.69 1.59 -10.31
C LYS A 63 -6.29 2.87 -9.77
N ALA A 64 -5.48 3.67 -9.08
CA ALA A 64 -5.85 4.96 -8.51
C ALA A 64 -4.75 6.00 -8.75
N GLN A 65 -5.08 7.28 -8.63
CA GLN A 65 -4.08 8.34 -8.72
C GLN A 65 -3.38 8.52 -7.36
N PRO A 66 -2.05 8.76 -7.33
CA PRO A 66 -1.33 9.08 -6.10
C PRO A 66 -1.92 10.33 -5.42
N GLY A 67 -1.86 10.37 -4.09
CA GLY A 67 -2.34 11.49 -3.29
C GLY A 67 -3.86 11.67 -3.27
N THR A 68 -4.64 10.79 -3.91
CA THR A 68 -6.10 10.90 -3.92
C THR A 68 -6.73 10.10 -2.80
N THR A 69 -7.87 10.59 -2.32
CA THR A 69 -8.71 9.85 -1.39
C THR A 69 -9.62 8.90 -2.16
N VAL A 70 -9.62 7.64 -1.76
CA VAL A 70 -10.38 6.55 -2.38
C VAL A 70 -11.34 5.94 -1.36
N THR A 71 -12.61 5.87 -1.72
CA THR A 71 -13.63 5.12 -0.98
C THR A 71 -13.72 3.71 -1.57
N VAL A 72 -13.40 2.72 -0.78
CA VAL A 72 -13.47 1.29 -1.13
C VAL A 72 -14.72 0.69 -0.50
N SER A 73 -15.66 0.27 -1.33
CA SER A 73 -16.82 -0.51 -0.90
C SER A 73 -16.44 -1.98 -0.85
N LEU A 74 -16.54 -2.58 0.31
CA LEU A 74 -16.16 -3.95 0.59
C LEU A 74 -17.41 -4.82 0.74
N LYS A 75 -17.33 -6.07 0.25
CA LYS A 75 -18.32 -7.13 0.52
C LYS A 75 -17.57 -8.44 0.72
N ASN A 76 -17.94 -9.21 1.74
CA ASN A 76 -17.50 -10.59 1.88
C ASN A 76 -18.53 -11.51 1.22
N GLU A 77 -18.14 -12.23 0.18
CA GLU A 77 -18.94 -13.26 -0.52
C GLU A 77 -18.42 -14.68 -0.19
N GLY A 78 -17.34 -14.77 0.60
CA GLY A 78 -16.81 -16.03 1.10
C GLY A 78 -17.59 -16.59 2.29
N LYS A 79 -17.22 -17.80 2.68
CA LYS A 79 -17.83 -18.53 3.81
C LYS A 79 -17.09 -18.30 5.12
N THR A 80 -15.92 -17.70 5.06
CA THR A 80 -15.06 -17.43 6.22
C THR A 80 -14.93 -15.95 6.48
N GLN A 81 -14.49 -15.60 7.68
CA GLN A 81 -14.17 -14.22 8.03
C GLN A 81 -12.91 -13.77 7.29
N HIS A 82 -12.94 -12.56 6.75
CA HIS A 82 -11.84 -11.93 6.09
C HIS A 82 -11.50 -10.56 6.69
N THR A 83 -10.33 -10.01 6.36
CA THR A 83 -10.02 -8.62 6.66
C THR A 83 -9.55 -7.90 5.39
N PHE A 84 -9.77 -6.59 5.36
CA PHE A 84 -9.14 -5.70 4.41
C PHE A 84 -8.19 -4.80 5.19
N THR A 85 -6.91 -5.12 5.12
CA THR A 85 -5.87 -4.50 5.95
C THR A 85 -4.86 -3.77 5.10
N ILE A 86 -4.51 -2.55 5.47
CA ILE A 86 -3.46 -1.72 4.87
C ILE A 86 -2.65 -1.11 6.01
N ASP A 87 -1.55 -1.75 6.42
CA ASP A 87 -0.76 -1.35 7.59
C ASP A 87 -0.28 0.10 7.50
N GLY A 88 0.29 0.49 6.36
CA GLY A 88 0.84 1.83 6.18
C GLY A 88 -0.20 2.97 6.19
N LEU A 89 -1.48 2.65 6.19
CA LEU A 89 -2.59 3.63 6.23
C LEU A 89 -3.51 3.42 7.44
N GLY A 90 -3.17 2.53 8.34
CA GLY A 90 -3.95 2.25 9.55
C GLY A 90 -5.34 1.67 9.28
N VAL A 91 -5.53 0.96 8.18
CA VAL A 91 -6.79 0.32 7.83
C VAL A 91 -6.77 -1.14 8.25
N ASP A 92 -7.77 -1.55 8.99
CA ASP A 92 -7.98 -2.95 9.38
C ASP A 92 -9.49 -3.22 9.55
N GLN A 93 -10.16 -3.50 8.45
CA GLN A 93 -11.59 -3.76 8.42
C GLN A 93 -11.86 -5.26 8.39
N THR A 94 -12.48 -5.77 9.44
CA THR A 94 -12.98 -7.15 9.49
C THR A 94 -14.33 -7.26 8.78
N LEU A 95 -14.55 -8.38 8.10
CA LEU A 95 -15.76 -8.70 7.33
C LEU A 95 -16.18 -10.14 7.63
N ASP A 96 -17.29 -10.31 8.32
CA ASP A 96 -17.94 -11.61 8.46
C ASP A 96 -18.59 -12.04 7.12
N PRO A 97 -18.94 -13.31 6.93
CA PRO A 97 -19.69 -13.75 5.75
C PRO A 97 -20.90 -12.86 5.48
N ASP A 98 -21.13 -12.52 4.22
CA ASP A 98 -22.15 -11.60 3.71
C ASP A 98 -22.07 -10.14 4.18
N GLN A 99 -21.13 -9.81 5.06
CA GLN A 99 -20.96 -8.46 5.57
C GLN A 99 -20.48 -7.50 4.47
N LYS A 100 -20.96 -6.26 4.58
CA LYS A 100 -20.52 -5.12 3.77
C LYS A 100 -19.90 -4.07 4.68
N ALA A 101 -18.88 -3.41 4.17
CA ALA A 101 -18.26 -2.27 4.82
C ALA A 101 -17.79 -1.24 3.80
N THR A 102 -17.42 -0.07 4.27
CA THR A 102 -16.79 0.97 3.45
C THR A 102 -15.61 1.53 4.21
N VAL A 103 -14.46 1.57 3.54
CA VAL A 103 -13.27 2.21 4.07
C VAL A 103 -12.85 3.35 3.16
N THR A 104 -12.30 4.41 3.75
CA THR A 104 -11.76 5.54 3.01
C THR A 104 -10.27 5.63 3.27
N VAL A 105 -9.48 5.64 2.21
CA VAL A 105 -8.03 5.68 2.28
C VAL A 105 -7.49 6.84 1.44
N THR A 106 -6.51 7.56 1.97
CA THR A 106 -5.76 8.55 1.19
C THR A 106 -4.45 7.93 0.75
N LEU A 107 -4.29 7.79 -0.56
CA LEU A 107 -3.09 7.19 -1.12
C LEU A 107 -1.87 8.10 -0.90
N PRO A 108 -0.69 7.55 -0.63
CA PRO A 108 0.53 8.33 -0.59
C PRO A 108 0.76 9.07 -1.92
N ALA A 109 1.28 10.30 -1.85
CA ALA A 109 1.66 11.06 -3.04
C ALA A 109 2.74 10.33 -3.88
N SER A 110 3.41 9.39 -3.27
CA SER A 110 4.54 8.66 -3.84
C SER A 110 4.25 7.20 -4.13
N GLY A 111 2.99 6.70 -4.19
CA GLY A 111 2.94 5.43 -4.56
C GLY A 111 1.84 4.40 -4.32
N ALA A 112 2.17 3.20 -4.75
CA ALA A 112 1.34 2.04 -4.53
C ALA A 112 1.40 1.58 -3.07
N THR A 113 0.33 1.00 -2.60
CA THR A 113 0.26 0.34 -1.30
C THR A 113 -0.40 -1.02 -1.46
N ASN A 114 0.05 -1.99 -0.68
CA ASN A 114 -0.56 -3.31 -0.65
C ASN A 114 -1.69 -3.37 0.36
N PHE A 115 -2.64 -4.24 0.10
CA PHE A 115 -3.67 -4.67 1.05
C PHE A 115 -3.73 -6.19 1.11
N TYR A 116 -4.16 -6.73 2.23
CA TYR A 116 -4.19 -8.18 2.43
C TYR A 116 -5.24 -8.59 3.47
N CYS A 117 -5.53 -9.88 3.54
CA CYS A 117 -6.29 -10.47 4.62
C CYS A 117 -5.32 -10.98 5.70
N ARG A 118 -5.49 -10.58 6.96
CA ARG A 118 -4.64 -11.01 8.06
C ARG A 118 -4.68 -12.52 8.31
N PHE A 119 -5.77 -13.19 7.93
CA PHE A 119 -5.93 -14.63 8.15
C PHE A 119 -5.39 -15.47 6.99
N HIS A 120 -5.49 -14.96 5.74
CA HIS A 120 -5.25 -15.75 4.51
C HIS A 120 -4.19 -15.13 3.60
N GLY A 121 -3.60 -14.02 4.02
CA GLY A 121 -2.54 -13.32 3.33
C GLY A 121 -1.15 -13.90 3.57
N PRO A 122 -0.11 -13.22 3.08
CA PRO A 122 1.26 -13.71 3.10
C PRO A 122 1.85 -13.87 4.50
N GLN A 123 1.35 -13.12 5.47
CA GLN A 123 1.85 -13.12 6.85
C GLN A 123 1.23 -14.21 7.74
N ALA A 124 0.24 -14.92 7.23
CA ALA A 124 -0.43 -15.99 7.96
C ALA A 124 -0.33 -17.31 7.19
N THR A 125 -1.39 -17.72 6.53
CA THR A 125 -1.47 -19.02 5.83
C THR A 125 -0.99 -18.99 4.39
N ASN A 126 -0.62 -17.80 3.87
CA ASN A 126 -0.16 -17.58 2.50
C ASN A 126 -1.06 -18.20 1.42
N GLN A 127 -2.37 -18.12 1.63
CA GLN A 127 -3.36 -18.64 0.68
C GLN A 127 -3.55 -17.73 -0.54
N GLY A 128 -2.87 -16.57 -0.57
CA GLY A 128 -2.84 -15.68 -1.72
C GLY A 128 -3.86 -14.54 -1.67
N MET A 129 -4.46 -14.29 -0.50
CA MET A 129 -5.44 -13.23 -0.32
C MET A 129 -4.76 -11.88 -0.05
N GLN A 130 -4.26 -11.28 -1.09
CA GLN A 130 -3.61 -9.97 -1.09
C GLN A 130 -3.77 -9.27 -2.43
N GLY A 131 -3.53 -7.96 -2.45
CA GLY A 131 -3.61 -7.12 -3.63
C GLY A 131 -2.88 -5.81 -3.46
N ALA A 132 -3.02 -4.91 -4.43
CA ALA A 132 -2.39 -3.60 -4.39
C ALA A 132 -3.27 -2.49 -4.96
N LEU A 133 -3.20 -1.31 -4.30
CA LEU A 133 -3.61 -0.04 -4.88
C LEU A 133 -2.38 0.62 -5.50
N PHE A 134 -2.44 1.02 -6.76
CA PHE A 134 -1.33 1.62 -7.48
C PHE A 134 -1.80 2.62 -8.54
N SER A 135 -0.91 3.53 -8.95
CA SER A 135 -1.19 4.47 -10.02
C SER A 135 -0.86 3.89 -11.39
N LYS A 136 -1.43 4.49 -12.45
CA LYS A 136 -1.17 4.06 -13.83
C LYS A 136 0.24 4.40 -14.32
N LYS A 137 0.89 5.42 -13.75
CA LYS A 137 2.12 6.01 -14.31
C LYS A 137 3.33 5.59 -13.48
N GLY A 138 4.19 4.76 -14.07
CA GLY A 138 5.50 4.43 -13.52
C GLY A 138 5.52 3.45 -12.35
N GLU A 139 4.42 2.78 -12.05
CA GLU A 139 4.36 1.78 -11.00
C GLU A 139 4.04 0.41 -11.58
N THR A 140 4.86 -0.54 -11.24
CA THR A 140 4.65 -1.95 -11.55
C THR A 140 4.32 -2.71 -10.28
N VAL A 141 3.40 -3.66 -10.38
CA VAL A 141 3.15 -4.62 -9.32
C VAL A 141 3.89 -5.89 -9.67
N THR A 142 4.83 -6.29 -8.83
CA THR A 142 5.55 -7.55 -8.96
C THR A 142 5.05 -8.54 -7.93
N THR A 143 4.87 -9.79 -8.33
CA THR A 143 4.59 -10.90 -7.43
C THR A 143 5.88 -11.66 -7.22
N GLY A 144 6.47 -11.50 -6.03
CA GLY A 144 7.68 -12.23 -5.66
C GLY A 144 7.35 -13.62 -5.14
N GLY A 145 7.69 -14.66 -5.90
CA GLY A 145 7.81 -16.01 -5.34
C GLY A 145 9.12 -16.12 -4.57
N GLY A 146 9.12 -15.79 -3.29
CA GLY A 146 10.31 -15.87 -2.45
C GLY A 146 9.93 -16.00 -0.98
N ALA A 147 10.69 -16.81 -0.26
CA ALA A 147 10.51 -17.09 1.15
C ALA A 147 10.37 -15.81 1.99
N ALA A 148 9.43 -15.83 2.91
CA ALA A 148 9.19 -14.77 3.88
C ALA A 148 10.48 -14.42 4.64
N ALA A 149 11.07 -13.26 4.34
CA ALA A 149 11.96 -12.62 5.29
C ALA A 149 11.09 -11.97 6.35
N ALA A 150 11.04 -12.57 7.53
CA ALA A 150 10.40 -12.01 8.69
C ALA A 150 11.08 -10.67 9.05
N SER A 151 10.47 -9.56 8.70
CA SER A 151 10.82 -8.27 9.26
C SER A 151 10.28 -8.23 10.68
N ALA A 152 11.15 -8.46 11.65
CA ALA A 152 10.87 -8.26 13.07
C ALA A 152 10.63 -6.76 13.31
N GLY A 153 9.40 -6.32 13.20
CA GLY A 153 8.94 -5.04 13.70
C GLY A 153 8.74 -5.13 15.19
N SER A 154 9.48 -4.35 15.96
CA SER A 154 9.42 -4.23 17.41
C SER A 154 7.99 -4.04 17.90
N ALA A 155 7.52 -4.99 18.70
CA ALA A 155 6.27 -4.86 19.43
C ALA A 155 6.37 -3.75 20.47
N PRO A 156 5.33 -2.90 20.65
CA PRO A 156 5.28 -2.01 21.79
C PRO A 156 5.11 -2.84 23.06
N THR A 157 6.02 -2.64 24.01
CA THR A 157 5.98 -3.25 25.33
C THR A 157 4.73 -2.79 26.07
N ALA A 158 3.73 -3.64 26.21
CA ALA A 158 2.60 -3.40 27.10
C ALA A 158 3.08 -3.57 28.54
N THR A 159 3.20 -2.47 29.27
CA THR A 159 3.42 -2.49 30.72
C THR A 159 2.14 -2.95 31.42
N THR A 160 2.10 -4.21 31.80
CA THR A 160 1.03 -4.75 32.64
C THR A 160 1.32 -4.37 34.10
N THR A 161 0.60 -3.40 34.63
CA THR A 161 0.60 -3.11 36.06
C THR A 161 -0.23 -4.18 36.75
N ALA A 162 0.40 -5.13 37.37
CA ALA A 162 -0.26 -6.10 38.24
C ALA A 162 -0.71 -5.41 39.53
N SER A 163 -2.01 -5.26 39.70
CA SER A 163 -2.62 -4.82 40.94
C SER A 163 -2.77 -6.06 41.87
N THR A 164 -1.90 -6.18 42.85
CA THR A 164 -2.02 -7.15 43.92
C THR A 164 -3.10 -6.71 44.92
N SER A 165 -4.28 -7.30 44.80
CA SER A 165 -5.32 -7.22 45.82
C SER A 165 -5.04 -8.29 46.88
N SER A 166 -4.52 -7.86 48.04
CA SER A 166 -4.42 -8.69 49.23
C SER A 166 -5.79 -8.80 49.90
N GLY A 167 -6.48 -9.90 49.69
CA GLY A 167 -7.68 -10.25 50.41
C GLY A 167 -7.34 -10.81 51.77
N GLY A 168 -7.61 -10.04 52.82
CA GLY A 168 -7.47 -10.49 54.21
C GLY A 168 -8.44 -11.62 54.57
N ARG A 169 -7.91 -12.63 55.19
CA ARG A 169 -8.61 -13.74 55.80
C ARG A 169 -9.07 -13.32 57.20
N SER A 170 -10.37 -13.34 57.50
CA SER A 170 -10.89 -13.36 58.86
C SER A 170 -11.75 -14.59 59.00
N GLY A 171 -11.35 -15.42 59.95
CA GLY A 171 -12.10 -16.59 60.37
C GLY A 171 -13.23 -16.25 61.33
N TYR A 172 -14.21 -17.04 61.31
CA TYR A 172 -14.92 -17.70 62.42
C TYR A 172 -15.72 -18.85 61.82
#